data_1c100199c340cd9f3315998b3b0183e9
#
_entry.id   1c100199c340cd9f3315998b3b0183e9
#
_cell.length_a   1.000
_cell.length_b   1.000
_cell.length_c   1.000
_cell.angle_alpha   90.00
_cell.angle_beta   90.00
_cell.angle_gamma   90.00
#
_symmetry.space_group_name_H-M   'P 1'
#
loop_
_entity.id
_entity.type
_entity.pdbx_description
1 polymer ?
#
loop_
_entity_poly.entity_id
_entity_poly.type
_entity_poly.pdbx_seq_one_letter_code
_entity_poly.pdbx_strand_id
1 'polypeptide(L)' 'MSTAPSKELEVFPNPKPARDYTIRIETPEFTCLCPKTGQPDFAHLELEYVPDELCVELKSWKLYLWSYRDEGAFHEAIT' A
#
# COMPACT_ATOMS: atom_id res chain seq x y z
N MET A 1 5.60 -16.93 0.57
CA MET A 1 4.98 -15.63 0.31
C MET A 1 3.65 -15.81 -0.40
N SER A 2 2.63 -15.10 0.03
CA SER A 2 1.30 -15.18 -0.57
C SER A 2 1.27 -14.54 -1.96
N THR A 3 0.41 -15.05 -2.84
CA THR A 3 0.12 -14.45 -4.15
C THR A 3 -1.33 -13.94 -4.21
N ALA A 4 -2.06 -14.00 -3.10
CA ALA A 4 -3.44 -13.53 -3.00
C ALA A 4 -3.48 -12.12 -2.38
N PRO A 5 -4.54 -11.32 -2.67
CA PRO A 5 -4.74 -10.05 -1.98
C PRO A 5 -4.77 -10.23 -0.47
N SER A 6 -4.11 -9.33 0.26
CA SER A 6 -4.03 -9.42 1.72
C SER A 6 -3.85 -8.04 2.33
N LYS A 7 -4.58 -7.77 3.42
CA LYS A 7 -4.40 -6.56 4.22
C LYS A 7 -3.27 -6.67 5.24
N GLU A 8 -2.59 -7.80 5.28
CA GLU A 8 -1.41 -7.98 6.12
C GLU A 8 -0.16 -7.53 5.37
N LEU A 9 0.57 -6.59 5.95
CA LEU A 9 1.83 -6.12 5.41
C LEU A 9 2.98 -6.91 6.01
N GLU A 10 3.84 -7.43 5.15
CA GLU A 10 5.09 -8.03 5.57
C GLU A 10 6.17 -6.97 5.67
N VAL A 11 7.09 -7.18 6.57
CA VAL A 11 8.19 -6.25 6.81
C VAL A 11 9.52 -7.02 6.85
N PHE A 12 10.60 -6.29 6.67
CA PHE A 12 11.95 -6.86 6.79
C PHE A 12 12.84 -5.89 7.55
N PRO A 13 13.94 -6.40 8.16
CA PRO A 13 14.83 -5.53 8.92
C PRO A 13 15.45 -4.44 8.06
N ASN A 14 15.48 -3.22 8.58
CA ASN A 14 16.15 -2.11 7.91
C ASN A 14 17.65 -2.40 7.80
N PRO A 15 18.23 -2.48 6.58
CA PRO A 15 19.65 -2.80 6.41
C PRO A 15 20.59 -1.69 6.87
N LYS A 16 20.10 -0.48 7.07
CA LYS A 16 20.89 0.68 7.48
C LYS A 16 20.20 1.44 8.62
N PRO A 17 19.96 0.80 9.80
CA PRO A 17 19.18 1.44 10.87
C PRO A 17 19.84 2.66 11.50
N ALA A 18 21.15 2.83 11.32
CA ALA A 18 21.87 3.99 11.84
C ALA A 18 21.80 5.22 10.93
N ARG A 19 21.16 5.10 9.77
CA ARG A 19 21.06 6.19 8.81
C ARG A 19 19.60 6.59 8.63
N ASP A 20 19.36 7.91 8.62
CA ASP A 20 18.06 8.43 8.22
C ASP A 20 18.04 8.59 6.71
N TYR A 21 17.21 7.83 6.05
CA TYR A 21 16.97 7.94 4.62
C TYR A 21 15.48 7.81 4.33
N THR A 22 15.06 8.44 3.26
CA THR A 22 13.64 8.44 2.88
C THR A 22 13.38 7.37 1.85
N ILE A 23 12.39 6.52 2.11
CA ILE A 23 11.85 5.59 1.12
C ILE A 23 10.60 6.21 0.55
N ARG A 24 10.53 6.25 -0.79
CA ARG A 24 9.37 6.77 -1.50
C ARG A 24 8.91 5.73 -2.52
N ILE A 25 7.64 5.37 -2.44
CA ILE A 25 7.00 4.41 -3.34
C ILE A 25 5.82 5.11 -3.99
N GLU A 26 5.80 5.10 -5.33
CA GLU A 26 4.68 5.63 -6.10
C GLU A 26 3.95 4.47 -6.78
N THR A 27 2.63 4.47 -6.66
CA THR A 27 1.81 3.40 -7.20
C THR A 27 0.63 3.98 -7.98
N PRO A 28 0.59 3.83 -9.32
CA PRO A 28 -0.54 4.32 -10.13
C PRO A 28 -1.68 3.31 -10.25
N GLU A 29 -1.55 2.15 -9.62
CA GLU A 29 -2.44 1.01 -9.86
C GLU A 29 -3.44 0.75 -8.73
N PHE A 30 -3.61 1.70 -7.81
CA PHE A 30 -4.61 1.55 -6.75
C PHE A 30 -6.02 1.61 -7.32
N THR A 31 -6.85 0.66 -6.91
CA THR A 31 -8.24 0.56 -7.34
C THR A 31 -9.13 0.20 -6.16
N CYS A 32 -10.29 0.84 -6.09
CA CYS A 32 -11.35 0.47 -5.17
C CYS A 32 -12.70 0.68 -5.88
N LEU A 33 -13.80 0.48 -5.18
CA LEU A 33 -15.12 0.72 -5.75
C LEU A 33 -15.73 1.98 -5.15
N CYS A 34 -16.47 2.72 -5.99
CA CYS A 34 -17.27 3.83 -5.50
C CYS A 34 -18.43 3.27 -4.67
N PRO A 35 -18.58 3.70 -3.39
CA PRO A 35 -19.62 3.14 -2.54
C PRO A 35 -21.05 3.51 -2.97
N LYS A 36 -21.21 4.52 -3.84
CA LYS A 36 -22.52 4.91 -4.36
C LYS A 36 -22.92 4.18 -5.63
N THR A 37 -21.97 3.95 -6.53
CA THR A 37 -22.26 3.41 -7.87
C THR A 37 -21.71 2.01 -8.10
N GLY A 38 -20.75 1.56 -7.27
CA GLY A 38 -20.05 0.30 -7.49
C GLY A 38 -19.07 0.31 -8.65
N GLN A 39 -18.83 1.47 -9.26
CA GLN A 39 -17.87 1.59 -10.34
C GLN A 39 -16.43 1.56 -9.81
N PRO A 40 -15.48 1.04 -10.60
CA PRO A 40 -14.08 1.11 -10.21
C PRO A 40 -13.59 2.55 -10.14
N ASP A 41 -12.94 2.89 -9.03
CA ASP A 41 -12.22 4.13 -8.84
C ASP A 41 -10.73 3.85 -8.85
N PHE A 42 -9.95 4.75 -9.44
CA PHE A 42 -8.51 4.61 -9.58
C PHE A 42 -7.81 5.77 -8.88
N ALA A 43 -6.64 5.50 -8.33
CA ALA A 43 -5.84 6.52 -7.67
C ALA A 43 -4.36 6.25 -7.84
N HIS A 44 -3.60 7.34 -7.83
CA HIS A 44 -2.15 7.30 -7.69
C HIS A 44 -1.84 7.45 -6.20
N LEU A 45 -1.08 6.51 -5.63
CA LEU A 45 -0.66 6.57 -4.24
C LEU A 45 0.83 6.82 -4.13
N GLU A 46 1.20 7.64 -3.16
CA GLU A 46 2.58 7.82 -2.76
C GLU A 46 2.72 7.40 -1.29
N LEU A 47 3.71 6.56 -1.03
CA LEU A 47 4.12 6.24 0.32
C LEU A 47 5.52 6.78 0.53
N GLU A 48 5.68 7.62 1.53
CA GLU A 48 6.98 8.19 1.88
C GLU A 48 7.21 8.02 3.37
N TYR A 49 8.35 7.44 3.73
CA TYR A 49 8.66 7.24 5.14
C TYR A 49 10.18 7.14 5.36
N VAL A 50 10.58 7.42 6.59
CA VAL A 50 11.94 7.18 7.06
C VAL A 50 11.89 5.91 7.92
N PRO A 51 12.47 4.79 7.46
CA PRO A 51 12.42 3.56 8.23
C PRO A 51 13.27 3.65 9.50
N ASP A 52 12.77 3.07 10.58
CA ASP A 52 13.52 2.90 11.81
C ASP A 52 14.10 1.48 11.84
N GLU A 53 13.42 0.55 12.50
CA GLU A 53 13.90 -0.83 12.60
C GLU A 53 13.47 -1.70 11.42
N LEU A 54 12.34 -1.37 10.79
CA LEU A 54 11.70 -2.21 9.77
C LEU A 54 11.39 -1.43 8.50
N CYS A 55 11.46 -2.14 7.39
CA CYS A 55 10.99 -1.64 6.09
C CYS A 55 9.80 -2.45 5.62
N VAL A 56 8.92 -1.81 4.84
CA VAL A 56 7.77 -2.49 4.22
C VAL A 56 8.25 -3.32 3.03
N GLU A 57 7.80 -4.58 2.97
CA GLU A 57 8.10 -5.47 1.85
C GLU A 57 7.21 -5.11 0.66
N LEU A 58 7.84 -4.85 -0.51
CA LEU A 58 7.14 -4.28 -1.67
C LEU A 58 6.06 -5.19 -2.24
N LYS A 59 6.27 -6.51 -2.25
CA LYS A 59 5.26 -7.41 -2.77
C LYS A 59 4.03 -7.45 -1.87
N SER A 60 4.22 -7.43 -0.55
CA SER A 60 3.10 -7.35 0.38
C SER A 60 2.36 -6.02 0.26
N TRP A 61 3.07 -4.93 -0.04
CA TRP A 61 2.48 -3.64 -0.32
C TRP A 61 1.55 -3.70 -1.54
N LYS A 62 1.96 -4.35 -2.62
CA LYS A 62 1.11 -4.54 -3.80
C LYS A 62 -0.11 -5.38 -3.50
N LEU A 63 0.04 -6.46 -2.75
CA LEU A 63 -1.08 -7.31 -2.35
C LEU A 63 -2.03 -6.57 -1.42
N TYR A 64 -1.52 -5.72 -0.56
CA TYR A 64 -2.32 -4.86 0.30
C TYR A 64 -3.18 -3.91 -0.53
N LEU A 65 -2.61 -3.23 -1.52
CA LEU A 65 -3.35 -2.34 -2.40
C LEU A 65 -4.41 -3.11 -3.20
N TRP A 66 -4.06 -4.28 -3.69
CA TRP A 66 -4.99 -5.13 -4.43
C TRP A 66 -6.18 -5.55 -3.57
N SER A 67 -6.01 -5.69 -2.27
CA SER A 67 -7.10 -6.08 -1.37
C SER A 67 -8.26 -5.08 -1.35
N TYR A 68 -8.06 -3.85 -1.82
CA TYR A 68 -9.11 -2.83 -1.90
C TYR A 68 -9.87 -2.81 -3.22
N ARG A 69 -9.44 -3.59 -4.22
CA ARG A 69 -10.00 -3.51 -5.57
C ARG A 69 -11.51 -3.70 -5.64
N ASP A 70 -12.04 -4.62 -4.84
CA ASP A 70 -13.47 -4.93 -4.82
C ASP A 70 -14.19 -4.33 -3.60
N GLU A 71 -13.54 -3.41 -2.90
CA GLU A 71 -14.04 -2.81 -1.68
C GLU A 71 -14.59 -1.42 -1.95
N GLY A 72 -15.84 -1.19 -1.54
CA GLY A 72 -16.47 0.12 -1.68
C GLY A 72 -15.98 1.07 -0.60
N ALA A 73 -15.28 2.13 -0.99
CA ALA A 73 -14.77 3.13 -0.04
C ALA A 73 -14.52 4.46 -0.72
N PHE A 74 -14.76 5.55 0.01
CA PHE A 74 -14.33 6.87 -0.42
C PHE A 74 -12.83 7.03 -0.19
N HIS A 75 -12.16 7.77 -1.09
CA HIS A 75 -10.71 7.95 -1.00
C HIS A 75 -10.29 8.59 0.32
N GLU A 76 -11.09 9.49 0.87
CA GLU A 76 -10.82 10.13 2.16
C GLU A 76 -10.75 9.11 3.30
N ALA A 77 -11.57 8.07 3.24
CA ALA A 77 -11.57 7.01 4.26
C ALA A 77 -10.38 6.06 4.13
N ILE A 78 -9.84 5.91 2.92
CA ILE A 78 -8.68 5.06 2.67
C ILE A 78 -7.39 5.71 3.16
N THR A 79 -7.28 7.01 2.94
CA THR A 79 -6.10 7.76 3.36
C THR A 79 -6.02 7.86 4.87
#